data_bf66330bf2cb5fa8e027240c761948e1
#
_entry.id   bf66330bf2cb5fa8e027240c761948e1
#
_cell.length_a   1.000
_cell.length_b   1.000
_cell.length_c   1.000
_cell.angle_alpha   90.00
_cell.angle_beta   90.00
_cell.angle_gamma   90.00
#
_symmetry.space_group_name_H-M   'P 1'
#
loop_
_entity.id
_entity.type
_entity.pdbx_description
1 polymer ?
#
loop_
_entity_poly.entity_id
_entity_poly.type
_entity_poly.pdbx_seq_one_letter_code
_entity_poly.pdbx_strand_id
1 'polypeptide(L)'
;MRIRRPFIGCFIRFFRSTGCRLQWRCYRDQQNVDHIVDATGRGVFSDKWRTSRFFILLRRKKFMSQQTNDFSKWYIDTIQKADLMDYTPVRGCIAFKPDGYELWEHIQSEMDRRFKETGHRNAYFPMLIPESFFQKEKDHIEGFSPELPWVTEAAGEQLEERLALRPTSETMIGHLYSNWIKSYRDLPVLINQWANVFRWEKKTLPFIRTSEFLWQEGHTAHENEEDARKETMQMLNIYKEVVEGLLAIPVYDGQKTPSERFAGAVDTYSIEAMMKDGKAVQAGTSHYLGTKFAEAFDIKYLNRENKHVHVHTTSWGTSTRLIGSVIMVHGDEQGLVLPPKIAPTQVVLIPVGPWKKNPAIIEKLDEIFAALKAKGIRVKLDDSDQSPGYKFNEWELKGVPVRIELGPRDLENNQVLLKARDEQDKVTVELGNVVTTIEQELETMQTRLFEKAKAFRDANSHTHVDSLEQLKQHLEESEKNGTIPGWILAGWCGDDTCEEHVKEETKFTTRNIPFNPPTTKHTCINCGKDANHTVWFGRAY
;
A
#
# COMPACT_ATOMS: atom_id res chain seq x y z
N MET A 1 -14.29 48.21 -1.97
CA MET A 1 -15.23 47.32 -2.63
C MET A 1 -15.71 46.31 -1.60
N ARG A 2 -16.96 46.39 -1.14
CA ARG A 2 -17.54 45.59 -0.05
C ARG A 2 -18.05 44.28 -0.62
N ILE A 3 -17.55 43.14 -0.13
CA ILE A 3 -18.06 41.80 -0.46
C ILE A 3 -19.22 41.50 0.50
N ARG A 4 -20.43 41.36 -0.07
CA ARG A 4 -21.66 40.96 0.64
C ARG A 4 -21.63 39.43 0.87
N ARG A 5 -21.88 39.00 2.10
CA ARG A 5 -22.20 37.61 2.46
C ARG A 5 -23.63 37.29 2.02
N PRO A 6 -23.94 36.09 1.49
CA PRO A 6 -25.32 35.73 1.21
C PRO A 6 -26.05 35.34 2.51
N PHE A 7 -27.24 35.92 2.68
CA PHE A 7 -28.22 35.56 3.72
C PHE A 7 -28.81 34.17 3.42
N ILE A 8 -28.84 33.31 4.43
CA ILE A 8 -29.59 32.06 4.41
C ILE A 8 -31.03 32.39 4.82
N GLY A 9 -31.96 32.34 3.86
CA GLY A 9 -33.39 32.53 4.09
C GLY A 9 -34.04 31.21 4.50
N CYS A 10 -34.60 31.15 5.71
CA CYS A 10 -35.56 30.13 6.09
C CYS A 10 -36.95 30.48 5.56
N PHE A 11 -37.51 29.66 4.66
CA PHE A 11 -38.91 29.80 4.24
C PHE A 11 -39.80 28.93 5.14
N ILE A 12 -40.76 29.57 5.83
CA ILE A 12 -41.79 28.91 6.63
C ILE A 12 -43.04 28.73 5.76
N ARG A 13 -43.43 27.47 5.47
CA ARG A 13 -44.77 27.18 4.91
C ARG A 13 -45.63 26.54 5.99
N PHE A 14 -46.76 27.19 6.29
CA PHE A 14 -47.78 26.65 7.16
C PHE A 14 -48.71 25.71 6.38
N PHE A 15 -48.85 24.48 6.85
CA PHE A 15 -49.94 23.60 6.45
C PHE A 15 -50.81 23.32 7.67
N ARG A 16 -52.11 23.63 7.61
CA ARG A 16 -53.07 23.22 8.60
C ARG A 16 -53.69 21.89 8.18
N SER A 17 -53.53 20.87 9.00
CA SER A 17 -54.41 19.70 9.02
C SER A 17 -54.78 19.37 10.48
N THR A 18 -56.02 18.98 10.68
CA THR A 18 -56.71 18.77 11.93
C THR A 18 -56.05 17.70 12.79
N GLY A 19 -55.38 18.13 13.87
CA GLY A 19 -54.77 17.23 14.88
C GLY A 19 -53.39 17.77 15.29
N CYS A 20 -53.25 18.23 16.54
CA CYS A 20 -52.04 18.89 17.08
C CYS A 20 -50.76 18.09 16.96
N ARG A 21 -50.02 18.23 15.86
CA ARG A 21 -48.59 17.93 15.76
C ARG A 21 -47.93 18.90 14.79
N LEU A 22 -46.97 19.66 15.29
CA LEU A 22 -46.09 20.50 14.49
C LEU A 22 -44.88 19.68 14.01
N GLN A 23 -44.73 19.54 12.72
CA GLN A 23 -43.56 18.89 12.10
C GLN A 23 -42.64 19.94 11.52
N TRP A 24 -41.37 19.94 11.90
CA TRP A 24 -40.33 20.79 11.34
C TRP A 24 -39.44 19.97 10.42
N ARG A 25 -39.22 20.42 9.20
CA ARG A 25 -38.21 19.87 8.30
C ARG A 25 -37.14 20.94 8.02
N CYS A 26 -35.90 20.67 8.44
CA CYS A 26 -34.75 21.40 7.97
C CYS A 26 -34.08 20.64 6.83
N TYR A 27 -33.97 21.24 5.67
CA TYR A 27 -33.19 20.72 4.56
C TYR A 27 -31.74 21.21 4.73
N ARG A 28 -30.84 20.29 5.00
CA ARG A 28 -29.42 20.44 4.78
C ARG A 28 -28.99 19.22 4.00
N ASP A 29 -28.27 19.43 2.90
CA ASP A 29 -27.88 18.41 1.93
C ASP A 29 -27.85 16.96 2.45
N GLN A 30 -28.72 16.16 1.83
CA GLN A 30 -28.68 14.70 1.69
C GLN A 30 -28.73 13.79 2.92
N GLN A 31 -29.26 14.20 4.06
CA GLN A 31 -29.72 13.22 5.06
C GLN A 31 -31.01 13.68 5.75
N ASN A 32 -32.11 12.94 5.54
CA ASN A 32 -33.36 13.14 6.27
C ASN A 32 -33.23 12.57 7.69
N VAL A 33 -33.25 13.43 8.70
CA VAL A 33 -33.41 13.02 10.11
C VAL A 33 -34.71 13.62 10.62
N ASP A 34 -35.69 12.75 10.92
CA ASP A 34 -36.96 13.17 11.52
C ASP A 34 -36.80 13.27 13.04
N HIS A 35 -36.91 14.48 13.60
CA HIS A 35 -37.04 14.71 15.04
C HIS A 35 -38.48 14.97 15.39
N ILE A 36 -39.05 14.15 16.29
CA ILE A 36 -40.39 14.33 16.86
C ILE A 36 -40.23 14.98 18.23
N VAL A 37 -40.80 16.17 18.43
CA VAL A 37 -40.90 16.84 19.73
C VAL A 37 -42.38 17.05 20.11
N ASP A 38 -42.68 16.98 21.42
CA ASP A 38 -44.02 17.25 21.90
C ASP A 38 -44.37 18.77 21.92
N ALA A 39 -45.60 19.08 22.27
CA ALA A 39 -46.12 20.46 22.29
C ALA A 39 -45.43 21.36 23.35
N THR A 40 -44.53 20.83 24.18
CA THR A 40 -43.77 21.58 25.22
C THR A 40 -42.30 21.77 24.86
N GLY A 41 -41.85 21.28 23.70
CA GLY A 41 -40.48 21.43 23.25
C GLY A 41 -39.46 20.51 23.94
N ARG A 42 -39.90 19.52 24.68
CA ARG A 42 -39.01 18.54 25.35
C ARG A 42 -38.92 17.25 24.53
N GLY A 43 -37.71 16.79 24.26
CA GLY A 43 -37.48 15.49 23.64
C GLY A 43 -37.84 14.34 24.59
N VAL A 44 -38.73 13.46 24.16
CA VAL A 44 -39.09 12.26 24.93
C VAL A 44 -38.07 11.17 24.59
N PHE A 45 -37.15 10.91 25.50
CA PHE A 45 -36.31 9.73 25.45
C PHE A 45 -37.07 8.55 26.03
N SER A 46 -37.41 7.56 25.22
CA SER A 46 -37.95 6.29 25.74
C SER A 46 -36.84 5.44 26.33
N ASP A 47 -36.98 5.11 27.62
CA ASP A 47 -36.14 4.16 28.36
C ASP A 47 -36.28 2.73 27.80
N LYS A 48 -35.60 2.45 26.66
CA LYS A 48 -35.44 1.08 26.12
C LYS A 48 -33.99 0.75 25.77
N TRP A 49 -33.05 1.21 26.61
CA TRP A 49 -31.62 0.90 26.46
C TRP A 49 -31.08 0.03 27.61
N ARG A 50 -31.80 -1.01 27.96
CA ARG A 50 -31.25 -2.11 28.78
C ARG A 50 -31.69 -3.43 28.18
N THR A 51 -30.97 -3.88 27.17
CA THR A 51 -30.68 -5.27 26.80
C THR A 51 -30.04 -5.30 25.42
N SER A 52 -28.80 -5.63 25.35
CA SER A 52 -28.29 -6.70 24.51
C SER A 52 -26.88 -6.47 23.95
N ARG A 53 -25.96 -7.21 24.54
CA ARG A 53 -24.74 -7.69 23.83
C ARG A 53 -25.07 -8.33 22.46
N PHE A 54 -26.32 -8.66 22.20
CA PHE A 54 -26.81 -9.26 20.94
C PHE A 54 -26.91 -8.23 19.78
N PHE A 55 -27.14 -6.94 20.05
CA PHE A 55 -27.23 -5.90 19.01
C PHE A 55 -25.87 -5.45 18.50
N ILE A 56 -24.81 -5.59 19.28
CA ILE A 56 -23.44 -5.27 18.86
C ILE A 56 -22.94 -6.32 17.86
N LEU A 57 -23.29 -7.60 18.04
CA LEU A 57 -22.95 -8.68 17.10
C LEU A 57 -23.75 -8.59 15.78
N LEU A 58 -25.01 -8.14 15.83
CA LEU A 58 -25.82 -7.93 14.62
C LEU A 58 -25.41 -6.68 13.84
N ARG A 59 -24.93 -5.61 14.50
CA ARG A 59 -24.32 -4.46 13.81
C ARG A 59 -22.99 -4.84 13.14
N ARG A 60 -22.16 -5.66 13.79
CA ARG A 60 -20.94 -6.19 13.15
C ARG A 60 -21.23 -7.02 11.89
N LYS A 61 -22.28 -7.88 11.91
CA LYS A 61 -22.67 -8.66 10.71
C LYS A 61 -23.27 -7.81 9.58
N LYS A 62 -24.00 -6.72 9.89
CA LYS A 62 -24.58 -5.84 8.85
C LYS A 62 -23.53 -4.90 8.23
N PHE A 63 -22.43 -4.62 8.93
CA PHE A 63 -21.33 -3.77 8.45
C PHE A 63 -20.45 -4.50 7.43
N MET A 64 -20.24 -5.80 7.55
CA MET A 64 -19.41 -6.58 6.61
C MET A 64 -20.04 -6.78 5.22
N SER A 65 -21.38 -6.73 5.07
CA SER A 65 -22.06 -6.91 3.78
C SER A 65 -22.15 -5.66 2.89
N GLN A 66 -21.80 -4.47 3.39
CA GLN A 66 -21.68 -3.23 2.63
C GLN A 66 -20.24 -2.91 2.18
N GLN A 67 -19.26 -3.77 2.52
CA GLN A 67 -17.83 -3.45 2.50
C GLN A 67 -17.19 -3.31 1.12
N THR A 68 -17.68 -3.92 0.06
CA THR A 68 -16.96 -3.86 -1.23
C THR A 68 -17.10 -2.51 -1.95
N ASN A 69 -18.24 -1.83 -1.84
CA ASN A 69 -18.39 -0.45 -2.34
C ASN A 69 -17.89 0.60 -1.33
N ASP A 70 -17.75 0.23 -0.06
CA ASP A 70 -17.37 1.11 1.04
C ASP A 70 -15.86 1.08 1.33
N PHE A 71 -15.15 -0.01 0.98
CA PHE A 71 -13.70 -0.14 1.25
C PHE A 71 -12.85 0.89 0.49
N SER A 72 -13.14 1.12 -0.79
CA SER A 72 -12.42 2.14 -1.57
C SER A 72 -12.70 3.55 -1.04
N LYS A 73 -13.93 3.81 -0.59
CA LYS A 73 -14.28 5.09 0.03
C LYS A 73 -13.60 5.24 1.39
N TRP A 74 -13.66 4.23 2.25
CA TRP A 74 -12.94 4.22 3.52
C TRP A 74 -11.44 4.49 3.31
N TYR A 75 -10.82 3.85 2.33
CA TYR A 75 -9.42 4.02 2.01
C TYR A 75 -9.10 5.47 1.64
N ILE A 76 -9.87 6.06 0.71
CA ILE A 76 -9.69 7.46 0.29
C ILE A 76 -9.92 8.41 1.47
N ASP A 77 -11.01 8.22 2.21
CA ASP A 77 -11.34 9.05 3.37
C ASP A 77 -10.23 8.98 4.43
N THR A 78 -9.66 7.80 4.66
CA THR A 78 -8.59 7.60 5.65
C THR A 78 -7.32 8.34 5.27
N ILE A 79 -6.84 8.21 4.03
CA ILE A 79 -5.62 8.88 3.59
C ILE A 79 -5.75 10.40 3.55
N GLN A 80 -6.94 10.92 3.21
CA GLN A 80 -7.21 12.36 3.23
C GLN A 80 -7.29 12.92 4.65
N LYS A 81 -8.01 12.24 5.55
CA LYS A 81 -8.13 12.65 6.95
C LYS A 81 -6.81 12.56 7.70
N ALA A 82 -6.00 11.54 7.41
CA ALA A 82 -4.66 11.39 7.97
C ALA A 82 -3.62 12.34 7.35
N ASP A 83 -4.02 13.14 6.38
CA ASP A 83 -3.21 14.20 5.75
C ASP A 83 -1.96 13.67 5.03
N LEU A 84 -2.07 12.50 4.36
CA LEU A 84 -0.93 11.86 3.69
C LEU A 84 -0.69 12.40 2.28
N MET A 85 -1.72 12.89 1.59
CA MET A 85 -1.62 13.38 0.22
C MET A 85 -2.71 14.40 -0.11
N ASP A 86 -2.56 15.07 -1.26
CA ASP A 86 -3.62 15.89 -1.84
C ASP A 86 -3.72 15.64 -3.35
N TYR A 87 -4.91 15.90 -3.91
CA TYR A 87 -5.13 15.82 -5.35
C TYR A 87 -4.57 17.05 -6.05
N THR A 88 -3.98 16.83 -7.23
CA THR A 88 -3.53 17.91 -8.11
C THR A 88 -4.53 18.13 -9.26
N PRO A 89 -4.44 19.24 -9.99
CA PRO A 89 -5.25 19.46 -11.20
C PRO A 89 -4.97 18.43 -12.31
N VAL A 90 -3.82 17.73 -12.27
CA VAL A 90 -3.46 16.70 -13.24
C VAL A 90 -4.01 15.37 -12.78
N ARG A 91 -4.95 14.82 -13.55
CA ARG A 91 -5.61 13.57 -13.21
C ARG A 91 -4.60 12.43 -12.99
N GLY A 92 -4.74 11.76 -11.85
CA GLY A 92 -3.89 10.62 -11.50
C GLY A 92 -2.51 10.98 -10.96
N CYS A 93 -2.17 12.28 -10.88
CA CYS A 93 -0.97 12.76 -10.21
C CYS A 93 -1.37 13.34 -8.85
N ILE A 94 -0.78 12.84 -7.78
CA ILE A 94 -1.04 13.27 -6.40
C ILE A 94 0.18 13.98 -5.81
N ALA A 95 -0.08 14.93 -4.91
CA ALA A 95 0.97 15.52 -4.09
C ALA A 95 1.10 14.70 -2.79
N PHE A 96 2.29 14.25 -2.46
CA PHE A 96 2.58 13.63 -1.17
C PHE A 96 2.76 14.73 -0.14
N LYS A 97 2.02 14.67 0.96
CA LYS A 97 2.25 15.54 2.11
C LYS A 97 3.37 15.00 3.00
N PRO A 98 3.92 15.82 3.93
CA PRO A 98 5.10 15.42 4.69
C PRO A 98 5.01 14.04 5.36
N ASP A 99 3.94 13.75 6.11
CA ASP A 99 3.78 12.45 6.78
C ASP A 99 3.68 11.29 5.76
N GLY A 100 3.02 11.53 4.60
CA GLY A 100 2.94 10.55 3.51
C GLY A 100 4.27 10.32 2.80
N TYR A 101 5.08 11.38 2.62
CA TYR A 101 6.40 11.27 2.01
C TYR A 101 7.41 10.61 2.95
N GLU A 102 7.34 10.91 4.26
CA GLU A 102 8.20 10.31 5.28
C GLU A 102 8.00 8.78 5.38
N LEU A 103 6.78 8.28 5.15
CA LEU A 103 6.55 6.83 5.00
C LEU A 103 7.37 6.25 3.84
N TRP A 104 7.42 6.97 2.70
CA TRP A 104 8.24 6.56 1.56
C TRP A 104 9.74 6.62 1.87
N GLU A 105 10.21 7.65 2.55
CA GLU A 105 11.62 7.80 2.95
C GLU A 105 12.09 6.65 3.85
N HIS A 106 11.25 6.18 4.77
CA HIS A 106 11.58 5.03 5.61
C HIS A 106 11.67 3.72 4.79
N ILE A 107 10.75 3.50 3.85
CA ILE A 107 10.81 2.36 2.93
C ILE A 107 12.06 2.45 2.06
N GLN A 108 12.31 3.62 1.48
CA GLN A 108 13.48 3.89 0.64
C GLN A 108 14.78 3.66 1.42
N SER A 109 14.89 4.18 2.62
CA SER A 109 16.10 4.06 3.44
C SER A 109 16.47 2.61 3.75
N GLU A 110 15.50 1.78 4.13
CA GLU A 110 15.76 0.37 4.43
C GLU A 110 16.08 -0.43 3.17
N MET A 111 15.38 -0.21 2.07
CA MET A 111 15.70 -0.87 0.79
C MET A 111 17.07 -0.45 0.26
N ASP A 112 17.37 0.84 0.27
CA ASP A 112 18.63 1.40 -0.21
C ASP A 112 19.83 0.86 0.59
N ARG A 113 19.68 0.73 1.90
CA ARG A 113 20.66 0.09 2.77
C ARG A 113 20.96 -1.34 2.33
N ARG A 114 19.91 -2.15 2.09
CA ARG A 114 20.05 -3.56 1.68
C ARG A 114 20.64 -3.70 0.28
N PHE A 115 20.25 -2.85 -0.67
CA PHE A 115 20.85 -2.83 -2.01
C PHE A 115 22.34 -2.52 -1.95
N LYS A 116 22.75 -1.56 -1.14
CA LYS A 116 24.17 -1.21 -0.95
C LYS A 116 24.96 -2.35 -0.28
N GLU A 117 24.37 -3.09 0.63
CA GLU A 117 24.98 -4.27 1.26
C GLU A 117 25.25 -5.40 0.25
N THR A 118 24.46 -5.48 -0.83
CA THR A 118 24.70 -6.42 -1.94
C THR A 118 25.60 -5.85 -3.06
N GLY A 119 26.18 -4.67 -2.84
CA GLY A 119 27.13 -4.05 -3.77
C GLY A 119 26.51 -3.12 -4.81
N HIS A 120 25.20 -2.90 -4.78
CA HIS A 120 24.52 -2.00 -5.71
C HIS A 120 24.84 -0.53 -5.44
N ARG A 121 24.79 0.26 -6.50
CA ARG A 121 25.03 1.70 -6.45
C ARG A 121 23.86 2.45 -7.08
N ASN A 122 23.50 3.58 -6.50
CA ASN A 122 22.49 4.44 -7.08
C ASN A 122 23.05 5.22 -8.26
N ALA A 123 22.27 5.30 -9.34
CA ALA A 123 22.49 6.17 -10.49
C ALA A 123 21.21 6.93 -10.80
N TYR A 124 21.28 7.88 -11.73
CA TYR A 124 20.12 8.61 -12.23
C TYR A 124 20.15 8.66 -13.76
N PHE A 125 19.02 8.34 -14.39
CA PHE A 125 18.84 8.38 -15.83
C PHE A 125 17.77 9.41 -16.21
N PRO A 126 17.90 10.05 -17.41
CA PRO A 126 16.94 11.05 -17.86
C PRO A 126 15.50 10.53 -17.95
N MET A 127 14.55 11.42 -17.64
CA MET A 127 13.13 11.11 -17.68
C MET A 127 12.59 11.00 -19.12
N LEU A 128 13.15 11.75 -20.06
CA LEU A 128 12.69 11.82 -21.45
C LEU A 128 13.38 10.74 -22.29
N ILE A 129 12.60 9.96 -23.01
CA ILE A 129 13.06 8.86 -23.86
C ILE A 129 12.64 9.16 -25.31
N PRO A 130 13.58 9.19 -26.29
CA PRO A 130 13.26 9.35 -27.69
C PRO A 130 12.35 8.23 -28.21
N GLU A 131 11.39 8.55 -29.07
CA GLU A 131 10.47 7.58 -29.65
C GLU A 131 11.20 6.46 -30.39
N SER A 132 12.29 6.79 -31.09
CA SER A 132 13.14 5.84 -31.80
C SER A 132 13.71 4.71 -30.93
N PHE A 133 13.84 4.93 -29.60
CA PHE A 133 14.32 3.90 -28.69
C PHE A 133 13.26 2.81 -28.48
N PHE A 134 11.98 3.17 -28.45
CA PHE A 134 10.90 2.20 -28.32
C PHE A 134 10.74 1.34 -29.59
N GLN A 135 11.14 1.84 -30.77
CA GLN A 135 11.04 1.07 -32.01
C GLN A 135 12.06 -0.09 -32.07
N LYS A 136 13.10 -0.08 -31.25
CA LYS A 136 14.12 -1.13 -31.17
C LYS A 136 13.65 -2.38 -30.43
N GLU A 137 12.69 -2.23 -29.54
CA GLU A 137 12.17 -3.31 -28.69
C GLU A 137 10.63 -3.37 -28.80
N LYS A 138 10.12 -4.07 -29.82
CA LYS A 138 8.67 -4.14 -30.12
C LYS A 138 7.84 -4.74 -28.99
N ASP A 139 8.31 -5.82 -28.38
CA ASP A 139 7.59 -6.53 -27.32
C ASP A 139 7.41 -5.63 -26.08
N HIS A 140 8.40 -4.80 -25.80
CA HIS A 140 8.34 -3.83 -24.70
C HIS A 140 7.36 -2.68 -25.00
N ILE A 141 7.31 -2.22 -26.27
CA ILE A 141 6.38 -1.17 -26.71
C ILE A 141 4.93 -1.64 -26.62
N GLU A 142 4.61 -2.84 -27.07
CA GLU A 142 3.23 -3.35 -27.06
C GLU A 142 2.64 -3.33 -25.65
N GLY A 143 3.47 -3.56 -24.61
CA GLY A 143 3.05 -3.48 -23.20
C GLY A 143 2.78 -2.07 -22.69
N PHE A 144 3.48 -1.03 -23.20
CA PHE A 144 3.42 0.34 -22.64
C PHE A 144 2.87 1.41 -23.58
N SER A 145 2.84 1.16 -24.90
CA SER A 145 2.49 2.18 -25.91
C SER A 145 1.17 2.94 -25.66
N PRO A 146 0.08 2.32 -25.19
CA PRO A 146 -1.17 3.04 -24.96
C PRO A 146 -1.15 4.02 -23.78
N GLU A 147 -0.13 3.94 -22.92
CA GLU A 147 -0.08 4.63 -21.62
C GLU A 147 1.02 5.68 -21.55
N LEU A 148 1.63 6.05 -22.70
CA LEU A 148 2.74 7.02 -22.72
C LEU A 148 2.27 8.45 -22.90
N PRO A 149 2.61 9.37 -21.98
CA PRO A 149 2.57 10.81 -22.24
C PRO A 149 3.74 11.22 -23.15
N TRP A 150 3.47 12.10 -24.12
CA TRP A 150 4.44 12.54 -25.11
C TRP A 150 4.71 14.04 -25.02
N VAL A 151 5.98 14.42 -25.06
CA VAL A 151 6.43 15.79 -25.25
C VAL A 151 6.71 15.97 -26.74
N THR A 152 5.99 16.88 -27.37
CA THR A 152 6.08 17.15 -28.83
C THR A 152 6.63 18.52 -29.13
N GLU A 153 6.67 19.42 -28.13
CA GLU A 153 7.10 20.81 -28.27
C GLU A 153 7.98 21.20 -27.08
N ALA A 154 9.02 21.97 -27.31
CA ALA A 154 9.86 22.58 -26.28
C ALA A 154 10.31 23.96 -26.70
N ALA A 155 10.39 24.92 -25.77
CA ALA A 155 10.78 26.31 -26.02
C ALA A 155 9.96 27.02 -27.11
N GLY A 156 8.73 26.59 -27.38
CA GLY A 156 7.84 27.15 -28.41
C GLY A 156 8.10 26.59 -29.83
N GLU A 157 8.92 25.56 -29.95
CA GLU A 157 9.22 24.91 -31.22
C GLU A 157 8.85 23.42 -31.18
N GLN A 158 8.38 22.90 -32.33
CA GLN A 158 8.13 21.46 -32.47
C GLN A 158 9.45 20.71 -32.43
N LEU A 159 9.49 19.59 -31.68
CA LEU A 159 10.67 18.70 -31.69
C LEU A 159 10.73 17.91 -33.00
N GLU A 160 11.93 17.68 -33.49
CA GLU A 160 12.14 16.80 -34.65
C GLU A 160 11.67 15.37 -34.39
N GLU A 161 11.82 14.91 -33.14
CA GLU A 161 11.34 13.63 -32.65
C GLU A 161 10.61 13.83 -31.32
N ARG A 162 9.45 13.22 -31.16
CA ARG A 162 8.73 13.29 -29.88
C ARG A 162 9.42 12.46 -28.80
N LEU A 163 9.30 12.93 -27.55
CA LEU A 163 9.93 12.33 -26.40
C LEU A 163 8.85 11.80 -25.46
N ALA A 164 8.95 10.54 -25.03
CA ALA A 164 8.06 9.98 -24.01
C ALA A 164 8.55 10.35 -22.61
N LEU A 165 7.61 10.60 -21.69
CA LEU A 165 7.90 10.48 -20.26
C LEU A 165 8.06 9.00 -19.94
N ARG A 166 9.18 8.63 -19.28
CA ARG A 166 9.54 7.21 -19.03
C ARG A 166 8.44 6.46 -18.28
N PRO A 167 7.97 5.31 -18.80
CA PRO A 167 7.14 4.35 -18.05
C PRO A 167 8.00 3.41 -17.20
N THR A 168 9.25 3.24 -17.59
CA THR A 168 10.36 2.48 -17.02
C THR A 168 11.63 2.83 -17.82
N SER A 169 12.80 2.44 -17.37
CA SER A 169 14.06 2.96 -17.93
C SER A 169 14.89 1.94 -18.73
N GLU A 170 14.40 0.72 -18.98
CA GLU A 170 15.15 -0.35 -19.67
C GLU A 170 15.73 0.10 -21.00
N THR A 171 14.96 0.83 -21.81
CA THR A 171 15.39 1.28 -23.13
C THR A 171 16.51 2.32 -23.07
N MET A 172 16.38 3.30 -22.15
CA MET A 172 17.42 4.31 -21.94
C MET A 172 18.70 3.69 -21.37
N ILE A 173 18.54 2.79 -20.39
CA ILE A 173 19.65 2.11 -19.73
C ILE A 173 20.33 1.16 -20.70
N GLY A 174 19.59 0.41 -21.51
CA GLY A 174 20.13 -0.46 -22.53
C GLY A 174 21.03 0.29 -23.51
N HIS A 175 20.59 1.47 -23.98
CA HIS A 175 21.41 2.34 -24.83
C HIS A 175 22.72 2.77 -24.12
N LEU A 176 22.64 3.15 -22.86
CA LEU A 176 23.83 3.59 -22.12
C LEU A 176 24.77 2.43 -21.78
N TYR A 177 24.25 1.26 -21.46
CA TYR A 177 25.04 0.07 -21.18
C TYR A 177 25.81 -0.39 -22.42
N SER A 178 25.28 -0.22 -23.63
CA SER A 178 26.01 -0.50 -24.85
C SER A 178 27.30 0.37 -25.00
N ASN A 179 27.35 1.54 -24.34
CA ASN A 179 28.52 2.38 -24.27
C ASN A 179 29.45 2.07 -23.08
N TRP A 180 28.90 1.65 -21.94
CA TRP A 180 29.64 1.46 -20.70
C TRP A 180 30.29 0.08 -20.60
N ILE A 181 29.67 -0.96 -21.19
CA ILE A 181 30.12 -2.34 -21.09
C ILE A 181 30.88 -2.71 -22.36
N LYS A 182 32.17 -2.98 -22.24
CA LYS A 182 33.05 -3.33 -23.36
C LYS A 182 33.83 -4.61 -23.14
N SER A 183 34.10 -4.96 -21.89
CA SER A 183 34.83 -6.15 -21.52
C SER A 183 34.26 -6.83 -20.30
N TYR A 184 34.61 -8.10 -20.07
CA TYR A 184 34.23 -8.86 -18.88
C TYR A 184 34.63 -8.17 -17.55
N ARG A 185 35.59 -7.21 -17.61
CA ARG A 185 36.03 -6.45 -16.42
C ARG A 185 35.04 -5.38 -16.00
N ASP A 186 34.12 -5.00 -16.89
CA ASP A 186 33.07 -4.02 -16.61
C ASP A 186 31.85 -4.67 -15.94
N LEU A 187 31.85 -6.01 -15.80
CA LEU A 187 30.76 -6.80 -15.24
C LEU A 187 31.11 -7.37 -13.82
N PRO A 188 30.11 -7.54 -12.93
CA PRO A 188 28.71 -7.15 -13.15
C PRO A 188 28.50 -5.63 -13.04
N VAL A 189 27.52 -5.10 -13.76
CA VAL A 189 26.96 -3.76 -13.51
C VAL A 189 25.78 -3.91 -12.56
N LEU A 190 25.84 -3.26 -11.40
CA LEU A 190 24.81 -3.35 -10.34
C LEU A 190 24.31 -1.96 -10.02
N ILE A 191 23.20 -1.54 -10.64
CA ILE A 191 22.66 -0.18 -10.52
C ILE A 191 21.21 -0.21 -10.06
N ASN A 192 20.90 0.72 -9.16
CA ASN A 192 19.58 1.09 -8.73
C ASN A 192 19.29 2.55 -9.03
N GLN A 193 18.05 2.89 -9.34
CA GLN A 193 17.57 4.26 -9.51
C GLN A 193 16.33 4.52 -8.65
N TRP A 194 16.36 5.61 -7.88
CA TRP A 194 15.18 6.19 -7.24
C TRP A 194 14.64 7.29 -8.11
N ALA A 195 13.39 7.17 -8.58
CA ALA A 195 12.85 8.06 -9.59
C ALA A 195 11.31 8.09 -9.57
N ASN A 196 10.74 8.95 -10.41
CA ASN A 196 9.34 8.87 -10.80
C ASN A 196 9.21 8.24 -12.19
N VAL A 197 8.03 7.69 -12.48
CA VAL A 197 7.64 7.21 -13.81
C VAL A 197 6.19 7.60 -14.10
N PHE A 198 5.82 7.56 -15.39
CA PHE A 198 4.49 7.92 -15.87
C PHE A 198 3.87 6.76 -16.64
N ARG A 199 2.67 6.34 -16.20
CA ARG A 199 1.78 5.40 -16.87
C ARG A 199 0.38 5.98 -16.86
N TRP A 200 -0.13 6.41 -18.02
CA TRP A 200 -1.37 7.16 -18.10
C TRP A 200 -2.58 6.28 -17.85
N GLU A 201 -2.96 6.16 -16.59
CA GLU A 201 -3.99 5.27 -16.10
C GLU A 201 -5.41 5.81 -16.32
N LYS A 202 -6.30 4.96 -16.85
CA LYS A 202 -7.73 5.30 -17.02
C LYS A 202 -8.48 5.36 -15.70
N LYS A 203 -8.13 4.48 -14.74
CA LYS A 203 -8.71 4.42 -13.39
C LYS A 203 -7.59 4.54 -12.38
N THR A 204 -7.70 5.52 -11.51
CA THR A 204 -6.66 5.82 -10.51
C THR A 204 -7.17 5.58 -9.10
N LEU A 205 -6.27 5.14 -8.22
CA LEU A 205 -6.48 5.00 -6.79
C LEU A 205 -5.19 5.46 -6.10
N PRO A 206 -5.24 6.49 -5.24
CA PRO A 206 -4.05 7.06 -4.62
C PRO A 206 -3.12 6.00 -4.03
N PHE A 207 -1.81 6.17 -4.20
CA PHE A 207 -0.72 5.24 -3.88
C PHE A 207 -0.76 3.89 -4.62
N ILE A 208 -1.91 3.27 -4.83
CA ILE A 208 -2.04 1.93 -5.43
C ILE A 208 -1.88 1.97 -6.95
N ARG A 209 -2.55 2.93 -7.62
CA ARG A 209 -2.55 3.05 -9.08
C ARG A 209 -2.70 4.54 -9.46
N THR A 210 -1.61 5.20 -9.75
CA THR A 210 -1.53 6.62 -10.13
C THR A 210 -0.85 6.78 -11.47
N SER A 211 -1.11 7.89 -12.18
CA SER A 211 -0.49 8.16 -13.48
C SER A 211 0.97 8.52 -13.35
N GLU A 212 1.33 9.23 -12.27
CA GLU A 212 2.70 9.44 -11.84
C GLU A 212 2.88 8.78 -10.47
N PHE A 213 4.00 8.08 -10.28
CA PHE A 213 4.35 7.51 -8.99
C PHE A 213 5.87 7.48 -8.78
N LEU A 214 6.26 7.51 -7.52
CA LEU A 214 7.63 7.29 -7.11
C LEU A 214 7.89 5.80 -6.99
N TRP A 215 9.06 5.40 -7.41
CA TRP A 215 9.47 4.01 -7.34
C TRP A 215 10.99 3.85 -7.22
N GLN A 216 11.39 2.65 -7.10
CA GLN A 216 12.73 2.18 -7.29
C GLN A 216 12.73 1.21 -8.47
N GLU A 217 13.71 1.33 -9.34
CA GLU A 217 14.01 0.37 -10.39
C GLU A 217 15.49 0.01 -10.35
N GLY A 218 15.79 -1.28 -10.33
CA GLY A 218 17.14 -1.78 -10.44
C GLY A 218 17.37 -2.39 -11.81
N HIS A 219 18.58 -2.21 -12.32
CA HIS A 219 18.99 -2.72 -13.62
C HIS A 219 20.40 -3.25 -13.51
N THR A 220 20.58 -4.53 -13.82
CA THR A 220 21.91 -5.15 -13.72
C THR A 220 22.30 -5.84 -15.01
N ALA A 221 23.60 -6.00 -15.22
CA ALA A 221 24.16 -6.75 -16.34
C ALA A 221 25.23 -7.71 -15.83
N HIS A 222 25.21 -8.94 -16.32
CA HIS A 222 26.02 -10.06 -15.86
C HIS A 222 26.71 -10.76 -17.02
N GLU A 223 27.83 -11.44 -16.71
CA GLU A 223 28.60 -12.22 -17.67
C GLU A 223 27.84 -13.46 -18.17
N ASN A 224 26.97 -14.04 -17.31
CA ASN A 224 26.28 -15.29 -17.61
C ASN A 224 24.88 -15.34 -17.02
N GLU A 225 24.11 -16.34 -17.45
CA GLU A 225 22.74 -16.58 -17.00
C GLU A 225 22.63 -16.90 -15.51
N GLU A 226 23.54 -17.72 -14.98
CA GLU A 226 23.51 -18.17 -13.59
C GLU A 226 23.58 -16.98 -12.63
N ASP A 227 24.55 -16.07 -12.85
CA ASP A 227 24.70 -14.86 -12.03
C ASP A 227 23.49 -13.93 -12.13
N ALA A 228 22.95 -13.75 -13.35
CA ALA A 228 21.75 -12.95 -13.56
C ALA A 228 20.50 -13.54 -12.85
N ARG A 229 20.31 -14.85 -12.90
CA ARG A 229 19.21 -15.53 -12.20
C ARG A 229 19.38 -15.45 -10.67
N LYS A 230 20.59 -15.60 -10.18
CA LYS A 230 20.92 -15.45 -8.76
C LYS A 230 20.58 -14.03 -8.29
N GLU A 231 20.95 -13.02 -9.07
CA GLU A 231 20.64 -11.63 -8.81
C GLU A 231 19.11 -11.39 -8.78
N THR A 232 18.38 -11.92 -9.76
CA THR A 232 16.92 -11.83 -9.81
C THR A 232 16.28 -12.35 -8.53
N MET A 233 16.71 -13.50 -8.04
CA MET A 233 16.18 -14.09 -6.81
C MET A 233 16.64 -13.34 -5.55
N GLN A 234 17.86 -12.82 -5.52
CA GLN A 234 18.38 -12.01 -4.42
C GLN A 234 17.50 -10.76 -4.21
N MET A 235 17.15 -10.06 -5.28
CA MET A 235 16.32 -8.87 -5.19
C MET A 235 14.88 -9.18 -4.79
N LEU A 236 14.29 -10.27 -5.28
CA LEU A 236 12.97 -10.72 -4.84
C LEU A 236 12.94 -11.00 -3.34
N ASN A 237 13.98 -11.67 -2.81
CA ASN A 237 14.10 -11.96 -1.39
C ASN A 237 14.25 -10.70 -0.55
N ILE A 238 15.04 -9.71 -0.99
CA ILE A 238 15.14 -8.41 -0.32
C ILE A 238 13.76 -7.73 -0.24
N TYR A 239 13.00 -7.72 -1.33
CA TYR A 239 11.64 -7.17 -1.30
C TYR A 239 10.74 -7.89 -0.30
N LYS A 240 10.76 -9.23 -0.29
CA LYS A 240 9.99 -10.02 0.66
C LYS A 240 10.36 -9.68 2.10
N GLU A 241 11.64 -9.68 2.42
CA GLU A 241 12.12 -9.38 3.78
C GLU A 241 11.75 -7.95 4.22
N VAL A 242 11.81 -6.97 3.32
CA VAL A 242 11.41 -5.59 3.63
C VAL A 242 9.90 -5.50 3.83
N VAL A 243 9.10 -6.10 2.94
CA VAL A 243 7.64 -6.03 3.04
C VAL A 243 7.14 -6.76 4.29
N GLU A 244 7.69 -7.92 4.61
CA GLU A 244 7.31 -8.67 5.81
C GLU A 244 7.89 -8.03 7.09
N GLY A 245 9.17 -7.69 7.11
CA GLY A 245 9.86 -7.22 8.31
C GLY A 245 9.63 -5.76 8.67
N LEU A 246 9.58 -4.87 7.67
CA LEU A 246 9.39 -3.43 7.87
C LEU A 246 7.91 -3.05 7.86
N LEU A 247 7.15 -3.55 6.87
CA LEU A 247 5.75 -3.18 6.66
C LEU A 247 4.76 -4.10 7.39
N ALA A 248 5.25 -5.20 7.99
CA ALA A 248 4.44 -6.22 8.65
C ALA A 248 3.34 -6.82 7.73
N ILE A 249 3.61 -6.95 6.43
CA ILE A 249 2.67 -7.46 5.43
C ILE A 249 3.15 -8.85 4.95
N PRO A 250 2.44 -9.94 5.28
CA PRO A 250 2.77 -11.26 4.77
C PRO A 250 2.47 -11.39 3.28
N VAL A 251 3.39 -11.99 2.52
CA VAL A 251 3.27 -12.13 1.07
C VAL A 251 3.35 -13.58 0.62
N TYR A 252 2.84 -13.86 -0.59
CA TYR A 252 3.13 -15.07 -1.35
C TYR A 252 4.12 -14.74 -2.46
N ASP A 253 5.24 -15.44 -2.49
CA ASP A 253 6.29 -15.31 -3.48
C ASP A 253 6.23 -16.45 -4.51
N GLY A 254 6.53 -16.13 -5.76
CA GLY A 254 6.48 -17.10 -6.84
C GLY A 254 6.77 -16.52 -8.22
N GLN A 255 6.71 -17.39 -9.22
CA GLN A 255 6.91 -17.06 -10.62
C GLN A 255 5.57 -16.64 -11.27
N LYS A 256 5.59 -15.63 -12.12
CA LYS A 256 4.45 -15.21 -12.95
C LYS A 256 4.21 -16.22 -14.09
N THR A 257 2.93 -16.40 -14.45
CA THR A 257 2.57 -17.10 -15.69
C THR A 257 3.07 -16.32 -16.91
N PRO A 258 3.24 -16.96 -18.07
CA PRO A 258 3.69 -16.28 -19.28
C PRO A 258 2.84 -15.07 -19.67
N SER A 259 1.52 -15.13 -19.47
CA SER A 259 0.57 -14.04 -19.76
C SER A 259 0.70 -12.84 -18.82
N GLU A 260 1.10 -13.06 -17.57
CA GLU A 260 1.27 -12.02 -16.53
C GLU A 260 2.76 -11.58 -16.38
N ARG A 261 3.64 -12.09 -17.20
CA ARG A 261 5.07 -11.79 -17.21
C ARG A 261 5.33 -10.38 -17.71
N PHE A 262 6.36 -9.74 -17.21
CA PHE A 262 6.83 -8.45 -17.72
C PHE A 262 7.22 -8.57 -19.21
N ALA A 263 6.75 -7.62 -20.01
CA ALA A 263 7.00 -7.59 -21.44
C ALA A 263 8.50 -7.59 -21.75
N GLY A 264 8.97 -8.53 -22.55
CA GLY A 264 10.39 -8.71 -22.90
C GLY A 264 11.17 -9.61 -21.91
N ALA A 265 10.65 -9.93 -20.73
CA ALA A 265 11.35 -10.80 -19.78
C ALA A 265 11.29 -12.29 -20.21
N VAL A 266 12.31 -13.04 -19.86
CA VAL A 266 12.33 -14.51 -19.92
C VAL A 266 11.50 -15.09 -18.77
N ASP A 267 11.79 -14.60 -17.55
CA ASP A 267 11.05 -14.96 -16.34
C ASP A 267 10.76 -13.71 -15.49
N THR A 268 9.61 -13.71 -14.85
CA THR A 268 9.19 -12.69 -13.88
C THR A 268 8.81 -13.37 -12.58
N TYR A 269 9.31 -12.85 -11.48
CA TYR A 269 8.95 -13.26 -10.13
C TYR A 269 8.29 -12.12 -9.39
N SER A 270 7.33 -12.43 -8.51
CA SER A 270 6.61 -11.42 -7.73
C SER A 270 6.43 -11.82 -6.29
N ILE A 271 6.23 -10.82 -5.44
CA ILE A 271 5.65 -10.95 -4.13
C ILE A 271 4.25 -10.32 -4.17
N GLU A 272 3.26 -11.08 -3.71
CA GLU A 272 1.84 -10.70 -3.78
C GLU A 272 1.25 -10.60 -2.38
N ALA A 273 0.60 -9.49 -2.07
CA ALA A 273 -0.02 -9.22 -0.76
C ALA A 273 -1.55 -9.22 -0.87
N MET A 274 -2.23 -9.78 0.14
CA MET A 274 -3.69 -9.75 0.24
C MET A 274 -4.16 -8.54 1.06
N MET A 275 -5.04 -7.73 0.47
CA MET A 275 -5.66 -6.60 1.15
C MET A 275 -6.90 -7.04 1.94
N LYS A 276 -7.40 -6.21 2.87
CA LYS A 276 -8.58 -6.54 3.70
C LYS A 276 -9.88 -6.80 2.93
N ASP A 277 -9.97 -6.34 1.69
CA ASP A 277 -11.10 -6.68 0.80
C ASP A 277 -10.88 -7.95 -0.02
N GLY A 278 -9.79 -8.68 0.26
CA GLY A 278 -9.42 -9.93 -0.41
C GLY A 278 -8.73 -9.76 -1.75
N LYS A 279 -8.55 -8.52 -2.24
CA LYS A 279 -7.84 -8.30 -3.50
C LYS A 279 -6.33 -8.38 -3.32
N ALA A 280 -5.67 -8.70 -4.42
CA ALA A 280 -4.22 -8.76 -4.51
C ALA A 280 -3.60 -7.41 -4.86
N VAL A 281 -2.47 -7.14 -4.24
CA VAL A 281 -1.54 -6.08 -4.63
C VAL A 281 -0.18 -6.71 -4.88
N GLN A 282 0.35 -6.52 -6.09
CA GLN A 282 1.73 -6.86 -6.41
C GLN A 282 2.65 -5.89 -5.69
N ALA A 283 3.37 -6.38 -4.68
CA ALA A 283 4.19 -5.57 -3.80
C ALA A 283 5.62 -5.35 -4.29
N GLY A 284 6.09 -6.18 -5.21
CA GLY A 284 7.40 -6.06 -5.85
C GLY A 284 7.58 -7.13 -6.91
N THR A 285 8.42 -6.84 -7.91
CA THR A 285 8.76 -7.77 -8.99
C THR A 285 10.24 -7.77 -9.28
N SER A 286 10.74 -8.93 -9.72
CA SER A 286 12.10 -9.12 -10.19
C SER A 286 12.08 -9.94 -11.47
N HIS A 287 12.82 -9.48 -12.48
CA HIS A 287 12.76 -9.99 -13.84
C HIS A 287 14.14 -10.48 -14.28
N TYR A 288 14.20 -11.70 -14.79
CA TYR A 288 15.31 -12.15 -15.61
C TYR A 288 14.97 -11.83 -17.07
N LEU A 289 15.73 -10.92 -17.67
CA LEU A 289 15.49 -10.42 -19.04
C LEU A 289 16.24 -11.26 -20.10
N GLY A 290 17.16 -12.13 -19.68
CA GLY A 290 18.01 -12.87 -20.60
C GLY A 290 18.93 -11.97 -21.39
N THR A 291 19.11 -12.27 -22.68
CA THR A 291 19.92 -11.49 -23.64
C THR A 291 19.07 -10.61 -24.56
N LYS A 292 17.73 -10.65 -24.47
CA LYS A 292 16.84 -9.97 -25.41
C LYS A 292 17.10 -8.45 -25.50
N PHE A 293 17.13 -7.77 -24.36
CA PHE A 293 17.45 -6.34 -24.33
C PHE A 293 18.90 -6.06 -24.76
N ALA A 294 19.83 -6.96 -24.41
CA ALA A 294 21.22 -6.84 -24.82
C ALA A 294 21.38 -6.99 -26.35
N GLU A 295 20.58 -7.85 -26.97
CA GLU A 295 20.55 -8.00 -28.43
C GLU A 295 19.93 -6.77 -29.12
N ALA A 296 18.79 -6.26 -28.60
CA ALA A 296 18.10 -5.10 -29.16
C ALA A 296 18.92 -3.81 -29.09
N PHE A 297 19.71 -3.62 -28.04
CA PHE A 297 20.54 -2.43 -27.83
C PHE A 297 22.04 -2.66 -28.10
N ASP A 298 22.42 -3.83 -28.63
CA ASP A 298 23.79 -4.24 -28.95
C ASP A 298 24.75 -4.12 -27.76
N ILE A 299 24.31 -4.59 -26.57
CA ILE A 299 25.12 -4.56 -25.35
C ILE A 299 26.03 -5.79 -25.35
N LYS A 300 27.24 -5.62 -25.88
CA LYS A 300 28.26 -6.67 -26.05
C LYS A 300 29.51 -6.35 -25.26
N TYR A 301 30.13 -7.40 -24.77
CA TYR A 301 31.42 -7.32 -24.10
C TYR A 301 32.41 -8.35 -24.70
N LEU A 302 33.70 -8.06 -24.60
CA LEU A 302 34.75 -9.00 -24.93
C LEU A 302 34.95 -9.95 -23.76
N ASN A 303 34.62 -11.23 -23.95
CA ASN A 303 34.76 -12.24 -22.92
C ASN A 303 36.22 -12.71 -22.73
N ARG A 304 36.46 -13.65 -21.81
CA ARG A 304 37.79 -14.16 -21.48
C ARG A 304 38.48 -14.92 -22.64
N GLU A 305 37.69 -15.41 -23.61
CA GLU A 305 38.14 -16.06 -24.83
C GLU A 305 38.33 -15.09 -26.02
N ASN A 306 38.31 -13.77 -25.78
CA ASN A 306 38.38 -12.73 -26.81
C ASN A 306 37.24 -12.82 -27.86
N LYS A 307 36.02 -13.22 -27.44
CA LYS A 307 34.80 -13.23 -28.26
C LYS A 307 33.84 -12.16 -27.79
N HIS A 308 33.16 -11.49 -28.73
CA HIS A 308 32.06 -10.61 -28.41
C HIS A 308 30.80 -11.45 -28.12
N VAL A 309 30.24 -11.28 -26.91
CA VAL A 309 29.02 -11.93 -26.46
C VAL A 309 28.09 -10.92 -25.81
N HIS A 310 26.79 -11.16 -25.85
CA HIS A 310 25.81 -10.32 -25.18
C HIS A 310 25.80 -10.60 -23.67
N VAL A 311 25.49 -9.55 -22.90
CA VAL A 311 25.29 -9.67 -21.45
C VAL A 311 23.94 -10.28 -21.14
N HIS A 312 23.81 -10.90 -19.97
CA HIS A 312 22.53 -11.25 -19.37
C HIS A 312 22.06 -10.12 -18.45
N THR A 313 20.83 -9.66 -18.63
CA THR A 313 20.30 -8.52 -17.87
C THR A 313 19.19 -8.90 -16.93
N THR A 314 19.03 -8.11 -15.87
CA THR A 314 17.89 -8.17 -14.95
C THR A 314 17.29 -6.79 -14.75
N SER A 315 16.00 -6.74 -14.42
CA SER A 315 15.38 -5.54 -13.85
C SER A 315 14.47 -5.92 -12.69
N TRP A 316 14.32 -5.02 -11.74
CA TRP A 316 13.52 -5.26 -10.54
C TRP A 316 13.00 -3.95 -9.97
N GLY A 317 11.76 -3.96 -9.42
CA GLY A 317 11.12 -2.72 -9.01
C GLY A 317 10.02 -2.87 -7.97
N THR A 318 9.89 -1.81 -7.17
CA THR A 318 8.75 -1.57 -6.28
C THR A 318 8.48 -0.08 -6.17
N SER A 319 7.28 0.30 -5.70
CA SER A 319 6.81 1.69 -5.75
C SER A 319 6.12 2.12 -4.46
N THR A 320 5.71 3.38 -4.43
CA THR A 320 4.84 3.95 -3.39
C THR A 320 3.50 3.21 -3.21
N ARG A 321 3.20 2.21 -4.05
CA ARG A 321 2.12 1.25 -3.84
C ARG A 321 2.21 0.57 -2.48
N LEU A 322 3.39 0.38 -1.94
CA LEU A 322 3.61 -0.18 -0.60
C LEU A 322 2.97 0.64 0.51
N ILE A 323 2.91 1.98 0.38
CA ILE A 323 2.20 2.84 1.35
C ILE A 323 0.71 2.50 1.35
N GLY A 324 0.09 2.42 0.16
CA GLY A 324 -1.29 2.01 0.03
C GLY A 324 -1.57 0.62 0.60
N SER A 325 -0.63 -0.31 0.41
CA SER A 325 -0.73 -1.68 0.96
C SER A 325 -0.72 -1.68 2.49
N VAL A 326 0.16 -0.89 3.14
CA VAL A 326 0.17 -0.73 4.60
C VAL A 326 -1.18 -0.26 5.12
N ILE A 327 -1.76 0.76 4.47
CA ILE A 327 -3.06 1.33 4.86
C ILE A 327 -4.16 0.27 4.71
N MET A 328 -4.21 -0.43 3.58
CA MET A 328 -5.22 -1.43 3.28
C MET A 328 -5.12 -2.69 4.15
N VAL A 329 -3.90 -3.05 4.59
CA VAL A 329 -3.66 -4.24 5.42
C VAL A 329 -3.88 -3.95 6.90
N HIS A 330 -3.45 -2.80 7.41
CA HIS A 330 -3.44 -2.54 8.86
C HIS A 330 -4.52 -1.57 9.31
N GLY A 331 -4.86 -0.52 8.52
CA GLY A 331 -5.81 0.52 8.90
C GLY A 331 -7.16 -0.02 9.36
N ASP A 332 -7.87 0.73 10.19
CA ASP A 332 -9.18 0.37 10.74
C ASP A 332 -10.20 1.52 10.62
N GLU A 333 -11.34 1.40 11.29
CA GLU A 333 -12.41 2.42 11.26
C GLU A 333 -11.99 3.76 11.89
N GLN A 334 -10.97 3.75 12.75
CA GLN A 334 -10.45 4.94 13.45
C GLN A 334 -9.37 5.67 12.64
N GLY A 335 -8.79 5.01 11.62
CA GLY A 335 -7.79 5.59 10.74
C GLY A 335 -6.62 4.68 10.42
N LEU A 336 -5.43 5.26 10.33
CA LEU A 336 -4.21 4.51 10.10
C LEU A 336 -3.85 3.65 11.31
N VAL A 337 -3.22 2.51 11.04
CA VAL A 337 -2.45 1.71 11.99
C VAL A 337 -1.10 1.47 11.35
N LEU A 338 -0.09 2.20 11.78
CA LEU A 338 1.22 2.14 11.18
C LEU A 338 2.12 1.15 11.92
N PRO A 339 2.76 0.22 11.20
CA PRO A 339 3.84 -0.57 11.78
C PRO A 339 4.90 0.36 12.39
N PRO A 340 5.33 0.12 13.63
CA PRO A 340 6.27 1.01 14.33
C PRO A 340 7.53 1.34 13.54
N LYS A 341 8.05 0.39 12.75
CA LYS A 341 9.30 0.58 11.99
C LYS A 341 9.19 1.67 10.92
N ILE A 342 8.00 1.90 10.35
CA ILE A 342 7.79 2.93 9.31
C ILE A 342 7.04 4.17 9.77
N ALA A 343 6.44 4.16 10.97
CA ALA A 343 5.65 5.29 11.46
C ALA A 343 6.50 6.57 11.55
N PRO A 344 6.12 7.70 10.92
CA PRO A 344 6.83 8.98 11.03
C PRO A 344 6.98 9.46 12.48
N THR A 345 5.96 9.20 13.28
CA THR A 345 5.97 9.37 14.73
C THR A 345 5.65 8.03 15.37
N GLN A 346 6.59 7.47 16.14
CA GLN A 346 6.39 6.18 16.84
C GLN A 346 5.69 6.39 18.18
N VAL A 347 5.99 7.51 18.83
CA VAL A 347 5.46 7.83 20.15
C VAL A 347 4.99 9.27 20.18
N VAL A 348 3.80 9.50 20.72
CA VAL A 348 3.33 10.84 21.06
C VAL A 348 3.15 10.97 22.58
N LEU A 349 3.70 12.03 23.14
CA LEU A 349 3.55 12.39 24.55
C LEU A 349 2.48 13.47 24.66
N ILE A 350 1.47 13.25 25.49
CA ILE A 350 0.33 14.16 25.64
C ILE A 350 0.13 14.53 27.12
N PRO A 351 0.32 15.79 27.50
CA PRO A 351 -0.07 16.27 28.81
C PRO A 351 -1.59 16.34 28.93
N VAL A 352 -2.15 15.82 30.01
CA VAL A 352 -3.60 15.79 30.26
C VAL A 352 -3.99 16.55 31.53
N GLY A 353 -5.27 16.98 31.60
CA GLY A 353 -5.79 17.76 32.73
C GLY A 353 -5.26 19.21 32.76
N PRO A 354 -5.18 19.84 33.94
CA PRO A 354 -4.74 21.25 34.08
C PRO A 354 -3.21 21.39 34.07
N TRP A 355 -2.54 20.73 33.14
CA TRP A 355 -1.09 20.63 33.02
C TRP A 355 -0.38 21.99 32.94
N LYS A 356 -1.00 23.04 32.35
CA LYS A 356 -0.45 24.41 32.31
C LYS A 356 -0.27 25.04 33.68
N LYS A 357 -0.99 24.53 34.68
CA LYS A 357 -0.86 24.96 36.07
C LYS A 357 0.16 24.15 36.88
N ASN A 358 0.72 23.10 36.29
CA ASN A 358 1.70 22.21 36.90
C ASN A 358 2.90 21.99 35.96
N PRO A 359 3.91 22.89 35.98
CA PRO A 359 5.09 22.81 35.11
C PRO A 359 5.83 21.46 35.19
N ALA A 360 5.81 20.79 36.35
CA ALA A 360 6.48 19.50 36.54
C ALA A 360 5.99 18.39 35.57
N ILE A 361 4.76 18.53 35.04
CA ILE A 361 4.26 17.59 34.02
C ILE A 361 5.05 17.74 32.73
N ILE A 362 5.26 18.98 32.27
CA ILE A 362 6.01 19.24 31.02
C ILE A 362 7.48 18.89 31.23
N GLU A 363 8.08 19.27 32.35
CA GLU A 363 9.47 18.90 32.69
C GLU A 363 9.67 17.38 32.62
N LYS A 364 8.72 16.60 33.16
CA LYS A 364 8.78 15.13 33.11
C LYS A 364 8.58 14.57 31.70
N LEU A 365 7.66 15.13 30.90
CA LEU A 365 7.48 14.75 29.52
C LEU A 365 8.71 15.10 28.66
N ASP A 366 9.38 16.22 28.91
CA ASP A 366 10.64 16.61 28.27
C ASP A 366 11.79 15.64 28.61
N GLU A 367 11.87 15.17 29.86
CA GLU A 367 12.81 14.11 30.25
C GLU A 367 12.56 12.81 29.46
N ILE A 368 11.29 12.35 29.39
CA ILE A 368 10.90 11.16 28.63
C ILE A 368 11.19 11.36 27.14
N PHE A 369 10.85 12.54 26.58
CA PHE A 369 11.13 12.90 25.21
C PHE A 369 12.61 12.79 24.87
N ALA A 370 13.47 13.40 25.70
CA ALA A 370 14.91 13.37 25.50
C ALA A 370 15.47 11.94 25.58
N ALA A 371 14.98 11.13 26.53
CA ALA A 371 15.40 9.74 26.69
C ALA A 371 14.99 8.86 25.49
N LEU A 372 13.76 9.00 25.00
CA LEU A 372 13.29 8.29 23.82
C LEU A 372 14.07 8.69 22.56
N LYS A 373 14.29 10.00 22.38
CA LYS A 373 15.08 10.51 21.26
C LYS A 373 16.53 10.01 21.28
N ALA A 374 17.14 9.90 22.45
CA ALA A 374 18.49 9.32 22.61
C ALA A 374 18.56 7.85 22.22
N LYS A 375 17.44 7.12 22.27
CA LYS A 375 17.29 5.74 21.78
C LYS A 375 16.98 5.66 20.28
N GLY A 376 16.91 6.79 19.57
CA GLY A 376 16.55 6.83 18.15
C GLY A 376 15.05 6.66 17.88
N ILE A 377 14.20 6.73 18.90
CA ILE A 377 12.75 6.64 18.74
C ILE A 377 12.21 7.99 18.22
N ARG A 378 11.38 7.95 17.18
CA ARG A 378 10.71 9.11 16.60
C ARG A 378 9.55 9.52 17.50
N VAL A 379 9.79 10.52 18.34
CA VAL A 379 8.85 10.98 19.39
C VAL A 379 8.42 12.42 19.15
N LYS A 380 7.15 12.72 19.43
CA LYS A 380 6.58 14.08 19.45
C LYS A 380 5.96 14.38 20.82
N LEU A 381 6.10 15.62 21.29
CA LEU A 381 5.37 16.17 22.42
C LEU A 381 4.24 17.05 21.86
N ASP A 382 2.99 16.72 22.18
CA ASP A 382 1.83 17.53 21.83
C ASP A 382 1.34 18.34 23.03
N ASP A 383 1.97 19.49 23.23
CA ASP A 383 1.63 20.50 24.23
C ASP A 383 0.70 21.60 23.68
N SER A 384 0.08 21.38 22.50
CA SER A 384 -0.86 22.32 21.89
C SER A 384 -2.06 22.63 22.81
N ASP A 385 -2.79 23.71 22.50
CA ASP A 385 -3.97 24.14 23.27
C ASP A 385 -5.24 23.33 23.02
N GLN A 386 -5.17 22.31 22.17
CA GLN A 386 -6.30 21.44 21.86
C GLN A 386 -6.71 20.59 23.07
N SER A 387 -8.00 20.21 23.10
CA SER A 387 -8.49 19.32 24.15
C SER A 387 -7.83 17.94 24.06
N PRO A 388 -7.65 17.23 25.20
CA PRO A 388 -7.08 15.88 25.16
C PRO A 388 -7.82 14.92 24.21
N GLY A 389 -9.15 14.98 24.18
CA GLY A 389 -9.96 14.15 23.29
C GLY A 389 -9.68 14.45 21.80
N TYR A 390 -9.47 15.71 21.43
CA TYR A 390 -9.07 16.09 20.07
C TYR A 390 -7.69 15.51 19.72
N LYS A 391 -6.69 15.70 20.60
CA LYS A 391 -5.34 15.16 20.40
C LYS A 391 -5.35 13.64 20.26
N PHE A 392 -6.10 12.95 21.12
CA PHE A 392 -6.21 11.49 21.06
C PHE A 392 -6.74 11.02 19.73
N ASN A 393 -7.82 11.64 19.24
CA ASN A 393 -8.45 11.30 17.98
C ASN A 393 -7.54 11.63 16.78
N GLU A 394 -6.82 12.75 16.82
CA GLU A 394 -5.90 13.15 15.76
C GLU A 394 -4.72 12.17 15.61
N TRP A 395 -4.05 11.83 16.73
CA TRP A 395 -2.92 10.91 16.69
C TRP A 395 -3.34 9.46 16.44
N GLU A 396 -4.55 9.08 16.85
CA GLU A 396 -5.14 7.78 16.53
C GLU A 396 -5.47 7.67 15.03
N LEU A 397 -6.04 8.73 14.44
CA LEU A 397 -6.31 8.83 13.01
C LEU A 397 -5.00 8.75 12.19
N LYS A 398 -3.94 9.41 12.63
CA LYS A 398 -2.60 9.36 12.01
C LYS A 398 -1.87 8.03 12.23
N GLY A 399 -2.41 7.14 13.03
CA GLY A 399 -1.88 5.80 13.25
C GLY A 399 -0.59 5.73 14.05
N VAL A 400 -0.36 6.72 14.95
CA VAL A 400 0.82 6.72 15.82
C VAL A 400 0.81 5.47 16.72
N PRO A 401 1.87 4.64 16.69
CA PRO A 401 1.90 3.37 17.39
C PRO A 401 1.63 3.45 18.88
N VAL A 402 2.26 4.39 19.56
CA VAL A 402 2.15 4.51 21.02
C VAL A 402 1.83 5.94 21.43
N ARG A 403 0.83 6.08 22.31
CA ARG A 403 0.49 7.33 22.98
C ARG A 403 0.77 7.21 24.47
N ILE A 404 1.50 8.19 25.02
CA ILE A 404 1.74 8.36 26.45
C ILE A 404 0.93 9.54 26.94
N GLU A 405 0.18 9.33 28.02
CA GLU A 405 -0.61 10.35 28.70
C GLU A 405 -0.05 10.58 30.08
N LEU A 406 0.18 11.85 30.46
CA LEU A 406 0.65 12.23 31.80
C LEU A 406 -0.20 13.37 32.34
N GLY A 407 -0.88 13.13 33.46
CA GLY A 407 -1.63 14.12 34.21
C GLY A 407 -1.12 14.32 35.62
N PRO A 408 -1.72 15.27 36.40
CA PRO A 408 -1.28 15.53 37.78
C PRO A 408 -1.31 14.29 38.68
N ARG A 409 -2.37 13.51 38.59
CA ARG A 409 -2.52 12.29 39.41
C ARG A 409 -1.52 11.20 39.01
N ASP A 410 -1.22 11.10 37.71
CA ASP A 410 -0.26 10.12 37.23
C ASP A 410 1.14 10.47 37.72
N LEU A 411 1.49 11.77 37.69
CA LEU A 411 2.77 12.27 38.20
C LEU A 411 2.89 12.03 39.72
N GLU A 412 1.83 12.31 40.50
CA GLU A 412 1.79 12.04 41.94
C GLU A 412 2.00 10.56 42.27
N ASN A 413 1.47 9.66 41.41
CA ASN A 413 1.59 8.22 41.56
C ASN A 413 2.86 7.64 40.89
N ASN A 414 3.75 8.48 40.41
CA ASN A 414 5.00 8.09 39.72
C ASN A 414 4.75 7.16 38.53
N GLN A 415 3.71 7.43 37.71
CA GLN A 415 3.28 6.61 36.58
C GLN A 415 2.88 7.44 35.37
N VAL A 416 2.72 6.78 34.21
CA VAL A 416 2.06 7.27 32.99
C VAL A 416 1.02 6.27 32.52
N LEU A 417 0.12 6.72 31.64
CA LEU A 417 -0.76 5.81 30.89
C LEU A 417 -0.22 5.62 29.48
N LEU A 418 0.02 4.38 29.10
CA LEU A 418 0.44 3.97 27.76
C LEU A 418 -0.77 3.38 27.01
N LYS A 419 -0.97 3.81 25.77
CA LYS A 419 -1.97 3.28 24.85
C LYS A 419 -1.32 2.90 23.53
N ALA A 420 -1.28 1.59 23.23
CA ALA A 420 -0.90 1.12 21.90
C ALA A 420 -2.09 1.29 20.93
N ARG A 421 -1.80 1.65 19.66
CA ARG A 421 -2.81 1.96 18.64
C ARG A 421 -3.67 0.75 18.26
N ASP A 422 -3.11 -0.44 18.29
CA ASP A 422 -3.76 -1.70 17.92
C ASP A 422 -4.43 -2.44 19.08
N GLU A 423 -4.32 -1.91 20.32
CA GLU A 423 -4.92 -2.49 21.52
C GLU A 423 -6.16 -1.68 21.98
N GLN A 424 -7.04 -2.30 22.77
CA GLN A 424 -8.26 -1.65 23.29
C GLN A 424 -7.98 -0.90 24.58
N ASP A 425 -7.18 -1.46 25.47
CA ASP A 425 -6.97 -0.98 26.83
C ASP A 425 -5.71 -0.11 26.96
N LYS A 426 -5.69 0.74 27.97
CA LYS A 426 -4.51 1.47 28.42
C LYS A 426 -3.78 0.68 29.48
N VAL A 427 -2.46 0.80 29.49
CA VAL A 427 -1.59 0.18 30.49
C VAL A 427 -0.97 1.26 31.36
N THR A 428 -0.98 1.06 32.66
CA THR A 428 -0.25 1.92 33.62
C THR A 428 1.22 1.49 33.66
N VAL A 429 2.12 2.43 33.50
CA VAL A 429 3.58 2.20 33.48
C VAL A 429 4.26 3.13 34.48
N GLU A 430 5.11 2.58 35.35
CA GLU A 430 5.93 3.38 36.25
C GLU A 430 6.89 4.27 35.47
N LEU A 431 7.09 5.53 35.92
CA LEU A 431 7.94 6.51 35.24
C LEU A 431 9.36 6.00 34.99
N GLY A 432 9.94 5.24 35.92
CA GLY A 432 11.28 4.66 35.77
C GLY A 432 11.40 3.62 34.66
N ASN A 433 10.29 3.01 34.23
CA ASN A 433 10.24 1.91 33.27
C ASN A 433 9.72 2.35 31.89
N VAL A 434 9.30 3.62 31.71
CA VAL A 434 8.59 4.09 30.51
C VAL A 434 9.38 3.83 29.23
N VAL A 435 10.65 4.17 29.18
CA VAL A 435 11.49 4.02 27.97
C VAL A 435 11.61 2.55 27.57
N THR A 436 11.96 1.69 28.51
CA THR A 436 12.10 0.24 28.26
C THR A 436 10.78 -0.39 27.84
N THR A 437 9.67 0.01 28.48
CA THR A 437 8.34 -0.48 28.12
C THR A 437 7.94 -0.05 26.71
N ILE A 438 8.25 1.18 26.31
CA ILE A 438 8.00 1.68 24.95
C ILE A 438 8.84 0.91 23.92
N GLU A 439 10.14 0.69 24.16
CA GLU A 439 10.99 -0.11 23.27
C GLU A 439 10.40 -1.51 23.06
N GLN A 440 9.98 -2.17 24.11
CA GLN A 440 9.36 -3.50 24.05
C GLN A 440 8.00 -3.48 23.33
N GLU A 441 7.16 -2.47 23.61
CA GLU A 441 5.84 -2.35 22.99
C GLU A 441 5.93 -2.11 21.48
N LEU A 442 6.87 -1.28 21.01
CA LEU A 442 7.08 -1.06 19.58
C LEU A 442 7.47 -2.36 18.84
N GLU A 443 8.36 -3.18 19.40
CA GLU A 443 8.71 -4.48 18.80
C GLU A 443 7.56 -5.50 18.89
N THR A 444 6.85 -5.51 20.00
CA THR A 444 5.68 -6.39 20.20
C THR A 444 4.55 -6.03 19.23
N MET A 445 4.24 -4.73 19.07
CA MET A 445 3.23 -4.25 18.13
C MET A 445 3.62 -4.59 16.68
N GLN A 446 4.89 -4.44 16.30
CA GLN A 446 5.36 -4.84 14.97
C GLN A 446 5.04 -6.31 14.68
N THR A 447 5.31 -7.19 15.64
CA THR A 447 5.04 -8.63 15.55
C THR A 447 3.54 -8.91 15.52
N ARG A 448 2.74 -8.28 16.41
CA ARG A 448 1.28 -8.47 16.44
C ARG A 448 0.63 -8.08 15.12
N LEU A 449 1.05 -6.98 14.51
CA LEU A 449 0.52 -6.54 13.22
C LEU A 449 0.81 -7.55 12.11
N PHE A 450 2.02 -8.11 12.06
CA PHE A 450 2.38 -9.15 11.11
C PHE A 450 1.55 -10.42 11.31
N GLU A 451 1.48 -10.93 12.54
CA GLU A 451 0.73 -12.16 12.85
C GLU A 451 -0.78 -12.00 12.58
N LYS A 452 -1.34 -10.82 12.87
CA LYS A 452 -2.75 -10.51 12.56
C LYS A 452 -3.00 -10.49 11.06
N ALA A 453 -2.12 -9.87 10.28
CA ALA A 453 -2.23 -9.84 8.82
C ALA A 453 -2.02 -11.24 8.22
N LYS A 454 -1.09 -12.03 8.77
CA LYS A 454 -0.84 -13.41 8.36
C LYS A 454 -2.05 -14.30 8.65
N ALA A 455 -2.62 -14.23 9.84
CA ALA A 455 -3.83 -14.98 10.19
C ALA A 455 -5.02 -14.61 9.28
N PHE A 456 -5.15 -13.33 8.91
CA PHE A 456 -6.18 -12.89 7.97
C PHE A 456 -5.94 -13.47 6.57
N ARG A 457 -4.72 -13.38 6.02
CA ARG A 457 -4.35 -13.95 4.73
C ARG A 457 -4.62 -15.46 4.71
N ASP A 458 -4.14 -16.19 5.71
CA ASP A 458 -4.25 -17.64 5.76
C ASP A 458 -5.71 -18.10 5.87
N ALA A 459 -6.54 -17.39 6.63
CA ALA A 459 -7.99 -17.66 6.74
C ALA A 459 -8.77 -17.39 5.44
N ASN A 460 -8.24 -16.57 4.56
CA ASN A 460 -8.86 -16.20 3.28
C ASN A 460 -8.10 -16.76 2.07
N SER A 461 -7.26 -17.78 2.29
CA SER A 461 -6.54 -18.52 1.25
C SER A 461 -7.07 -19.94 1.18
N HIS A 462 -7.79 -20.24 0.11
CA HIS A 462 -8.57 -21.48 -0.03
C HIS A 462 -7.86 -22.48 -0.94
N THR A 463 -7.80 -23.74 -0.49
CA THR A 463 -7.12 -24.83 -1.21
C THR A 463 -8.07 -25.96 -1.63
N HIS A 464 -9.38 -25.81 -1.40
CA HIS A 464 -10.38 -26.84 -1.64
C HIS A 464 -11.15 -26.68 -2.96
N VAL A 465 -10.81 -25.70 -3.76
CA VAL A 465 -11.47 -25.41 -5.06
C VAL A 465 -10.64 -26.05 -6.18
N ASP A 466 -11.23 -26.99 -6.90
CA ASP A 466 -10.53 -27.79 -7.93
C ASP A 466 -11.17 -27.68 -9.31
N SER A 467 -12.30 -26.96 -9.47
CA SER A 467 -12.92 -26.70 -10.77
C SER A 467 -13.48 -25.28 -10.89
N LEU A 468 -13.72 -24.83 -12.13
CA LEU A 468 -14.30 -23.51 -12.41
C LEU A 468 -15.72 -23.38 -11.84
N GLU A 469 -16.50 -24.45 -11.82
CA GLU A 469 -17.84 -24.49 -11.23
C GLU A 469 -17.77 -24.28 -9.71
N GLN A 470 -16.84 -24.96 -9.03
CA GLN A 470 -16.61 -24.76 -7.61
C GLN A 470 -16.14 -23.34 -7.29
N LEU A 471 -15.30 -22.75 -8.15
CA LEU A 471 -14.89 -21.35 -8.00
C LEU A 471 -16.10 -20.41 -8.13
N LYS A 472 -16.95 -20.59 -9.15
CA LYS A 472 -18.17 -19.80 -9.31
C LYS A 472 -19.11 -19.94 -8.10
N GLN A 473 -19.31 -21.16 -7.63
CA GLN A 473 -20.11 -21.41 -6.41
C GLN A 473 -19.53 -20.71 -5.19
N HIS A 474 -18.21 -20.79 -5.00
CA HIS A 474 -17.51 -20.11 -3.89
C HIS A 474 -17.70 -18.59 -3.96
N LEU A 475 -17.67 -17.99 -5.16
CA LEU A 475 -17.92 -16.56 -5.35
C LEU A 475 -19.36 -16.17 -5.02
N GLU A 476 -20.34 -16.95 -5.48
CA GLU A 476 -21.77 -16.74 -5.19
C GLU A 476 -22.08 -16.87 -3.69
N GLU A 477 -21.51 -17.87 -3.02
CA GLU A 477 -21.66 -18.07 -1.58
C GLU A 477 -21.02 -16.91 -0.79
N SER A 478 -19.84 -16.44 -1.22
CA SER A 478 -19.17 -15.31 -0.60
C SER A 478 -19.99 -14.03 -0.73
N GLU A 479 -20.56 -13.78 -1.92
CA GLU A 479 -21.42 -12.62 -2.16
C GLU A 479 -22.72 -12.71 -1.32
N LYS A 480 -23.38 -13.86 -1.32
CA LYS A 480 -24.60 -14.09 -0.54
C LYS A 480 -24.39 -13.92 0.97
N ASN A 481 -23.23 -14.35 1.47
CA ASN A 481 -22.88 -14.26 2.88
C ASN A 481 -22.26 -12.91 3.26
N GLY A 482 -21.96 -12.05 2.29
CA GLY A 482 -21.25 -10.78 2.51
C GLY A 482 -19.84 -10.98 3.05
N THR A 483 -19.16 -12.05 2.62
CA THR A 483 -17.77 -12.34 2.96
C THR A 483 -16.87 -12.05 1.75
N ILE A 484 -15.57 -11.88 2.01
CA ILE A 484 -14.60 -11.74 0.93
C ILE A 484 -14.32 -13.11 0.31
N PRO A 485 -14.18 -13.22 -1.02
CA PRO A 485 -13.91 -14.51 -1.66
C PRO A 485 -12.47 -15.00 -1.44
N GLY A 486 -11.54 -14.10 -1.05
CA GLY A 486 -10.14 -14.44 -0.81
C GLY A 486 -9.39 -14.88 -2.07
N TRP A 487 -8.37 -15.71 -1.88
CA TRP A 487 -7.57 -16.30 -2.95
C TRP A 487 -7.76 -17.80 -3.03
N ILE A 488 -7.62 -18.33 -4.23
CA ILE A 488 -7.81 -19.75 -4.52
C ILE A 488 -6.50 -20.33 -5.01
N LEU A 489 -6.03 -21.39 -4.36
CA LEU A 489 -4.92 -22.21 -4.86
C LEU A 489 -5.49 -23.33 -5.71
N ALA A 490 -5.23 -23.31 -7.00
CA ALA A 490 -5.77 -24.29 -7.95
C ALA A 490 -4.72 -24.76 -8.97
N GLY A 491 -5.02 -25.87 -9.64
CA GLY A 491 -4.19 -26.39 -10.70
C GLY A 491 -4.37 -25.64 -12.02
N TRP A 492 -3.30 -25.50 -12.78
CA TRP A 492 -3.28 -24.91 -14.10
C TRP A 492 -2.42 -25.77 -15.06
N CYS A 493 -2.95 -26.06 -16.25
CA CYS A 493 -2.28 -26.93 -17.22
C CYS A 493 -1.14 -26.25 -18.00
N GLY A 494 -0.96 -24.92 -17.84
CA GLY A 494 0.03 -24.14 -18.60
C GLY A 494 -0.49 -23.53 -19.89
N ASP A 495 -1.79 -23.67 -20.19
CA ASP A 495 -2.41 -23.11 -21.39
C ASP A 495 -3.03 -21.75 -21.09
N ASP A 496 -2.61 -20.71 -21.82
CA ASP A 496 -3.07 -19.33 -21.66
C ASP A 496 -4.58 -19.19 -21.90
N THR A 497 -5.17 -20.03 -22.76
CA THR A 497 -6.63 -20.04 -23.00
C THR A 497 -7.41 -20.46 -21.76
N CYS A 498 -6.86 -21.35 -20.93
CA CYS A 498 -7.46 -21.73 -19.67
C CYS A 498 -7.39 -20.59 -18.64
N GLU A 499 -6.29 -19.86 -18.59
CA GLU A 499 -6.11 -18.71 -17.73
C GLU A 499 -7.08 -17.58 -18.10
N GLU A 500 -7.17 -17.23 -19.39
CA GLU A 500 -8.07 -16.18 -19.88
C GLU A 500 -9.53 -16.53 -19.63
N HIS A 501 -9.95 -17.79 -19.84
CA HIS A 501 -11.31 -18.22 -19.56
C HIS A 501 -11.69 -18.08 -18.07
N VAL A 502 -10.80 -18.46 -17.16
CA VAL A 502 -11.03 -18.23 -15.71
C VAL A 502 -11.20 -16.74 -15.41
N LYS A 503 -10.37 -15.90 -16.00
CA LYS A 503 -10.42 -14.43 -15.84
C LYS A 503 -11.71 -13.83 -16.38
N GLU A 504 -12.15 -14.23 -17.58
CA GLU A 504 -13.40 -13.77 -18.19
C GLU A 504 -14.62 -14.10 -17.33
N GLU A 505 -14.71 -15.34 -16.86
CA GLU A 505 -15.83 -15.88 -16.11
C GLU A 505 -15.92 -15.38 -14.66
N THR A 506 -14.78 -15.10 -14.02
CA THR A 506 -14.73 -14.86 -12.56
C THR A 506 -14.08 -13.55 -12.14
N LYS A 507 -13.36 -12.91 -13.05
CA LYS A 507 -12.47 -11.77 -12.78
C LYS A 507 -11.30 -12.11 -11.83
N PHE A 508 -11.03 -13.41 -11.62
CA PHE A 508 -9.83 -13.88 -10.95
C PHE A 508 -8.72 -14.03 -11.99
N THR A 509 -7.55 -13.53 -11.69
CA THR A 509 -6.35 -13.68 -12.52
C THR A 509 -5.30 -14.45 -11.74
N THR A 510 -4.37 -15.06 -12.43
CA THR A 510 -3.22 -15.71 -11.78
C THR A 510 -2.39 -14.67 -11.04
N ARG A 511 -1.96 -14.99 -9.81
CA ARG A 511 -1.08 -14.11 -9.05
C ARG A 511 0.36 -14.52 -9.21
N ASN A 512 0.66 -15.75 -8.82
CA ASN A 512 1.93 -16.41 -9.10
C ASN A 512 1.81 -17.93 -8.95
N ILE A 513 2.82 -18.62 -9.44
CA ILE A 513 3.13 -20.03 -9.18
C ILE A 513 4.02 -20.01 -7.95
N PRO A 514 3.52 -20.33 -6.74
CA PRO A 514 4.30 -20.21 -5.51
C PRO A 514 5.48 -21.17 -5.50
N PHE A 515 6.62 -20.75 -4.95
CA PHE A 515 7.78 -21.63 -4.80
C PHE A 515 7.51 -22.79 -3.85
N ASN A 516 6.72 -22.54 -2.81
CA ASN A 516 6.37 -23.52 -1.78
C ASN A 516 4.85 -23.54 -1.59
N PRO A 517 4.08 -24.20 -2.48
CA PRO A 517 2.63 -24.27 -2.33
C PRO A 517 2.28 -25.12 -1.10
N PRO A 518 1.24 -24.76 -0.32
CA PRO A 518 0.80 -25.53 0.84
C PRO A 518 0.27 -26.92 0.45
N THR A 519 -0.15 -27.10 -0.79
CA THR A 519 -0.54 -28.39 -1.38
C THR A 519 -0.34 -28.33 -2.90
N THR A 520 -0.05 -29.47 -3.52
CA THR A 520 0.05 -29.57 -4.97
C THR A 520 -1.32 -29.89 -5.57
N LYS A 521 -1.64 -29.29 -6.70
CA LYS A 521 -2.86 -29.50 -7.47
C LYS A 521 -2.55 -30.27 -8.75
N HIS A 522 -3.31 -31.30 -9.03
CA HIS A 522 -3.06 -32.20 -10.16
C HIS A 522 -4.02 -32.02 -11.32
N THR A 523 -5.09 -31.26 -11.14
CA THR A 523 -6.12 -31.06 -12.16
C THR A 523 -6.29 -29.57 -12.46
N CYS A 524 -6.30 -29.21 -13.74
CA CYS A 524 -6.52 -27.83 -14.17
C CYS A 524 -7.93 -27.36 -13.81
N ILE A 525 -8.01 -26.23 -13.11
CA ILE A 525 -9.28 -25.64 -12.65
C ILE A 525 -10.29 -25.40 -13.79
N ASN A 526 -9.81 -25.11 -15.02
CA ASN A 526 -10.67 -24.81 -16.16
C ASN A 526 -11.01 -26.05 -16.99
N CYS A 527 -10.02 -26.79 -17.49
CA CYS A 527 -10.24 -27.83 -18.46
C CYS A 527 -10.28 -29.26 -17.89
N GLY A 528 -10.00 -29.46 -16.63
CA GLY A 528 -9.99 -30.77 -15.99
C GLY A 528 -8.84 -31.70 -16.40
N LYS A 529 -7.92 -31.27 -17.27
CA LYS A 529 -6.72 -32.02 -17.65
C LYS A 529 -5.67 -31.96 -16.54
N ASP A 530 -4.61 -32.75 -16.68
CA ASP A 530 -3.48 -32.71 -15.76
C ASP A 530 -2.93 -31.29 -15.64
N ALA A 531 -2.68 -30.85 -14.41
CA ALA A 531 -2.09 -29.55 -14.10
C ALA A 531 -0.56 -29.66 -14.09
N ASN A 532 0.10 -28.77 -14.84
CA ASN A 532 1.54 -28.60 -14.81
C ASN A 532 2.01 -27.73 -13.64
N HIS A 533 1.11 -26.87 -13.16
CA HIS A 533 1.42 -25.88 -12.12
C HIS A 533 0.30 -25.77 -11.08
N THR A 534 0.69 -25.49 -9.85
CA THR A 534 -0.23 -25.04 -8.79
C THR A 534 -0.10 -23.52 -8.68
N VAL A 535 -1.20 -22.78 -8.80
CA VAL A 535 -1.21 -21.33 -8.98
C VAL A 535 -2.18 -20.67 -8.00
N TRP A 536 -1.79 -19.52 -7.44
CA TRP A 536 -2.71 -18.64 -6.74
C TRP A 536 -3.55 -17.82 -7.74
N PHE A 537 -4.86 -17.88 -7.59
CA PHE A 537 -5.82 -17.03 -8.30
C PHE A 537 -6.44 -16.04 -7.33
N GLY A 538 -6.65 -14.79 -7.78
CA GLY A 538 -7.29 -13.76 -6.99
C GLY A 538 -7.67 -12.54 -7.83
N ARG A 539 -8.58 -11.72 -7.33
CA ARG A 539 -8.86 -10.42 -7.93
C ARG A 539 -7.74 -9.44 -7.57
N ALA A 540 -7.35 -8.58 -8.51
CA ALA A 540 -6.31 -7.57 -8.30
C ALA A 540 -6.86 -6.14 -8.37
N TYR A 541 -6.07 -5.19 -7.85
CA TYR A 541 -6.30 -3.75 -8.02
C TYR A 541 -5.87 -3.24 -9.39
#